data_f38d81e6b27fb05afd4457d984e01fb6
#
_entry.id   f38d81e6b27fb05afd4457d984e01fb6
#
_cell.length_a   1.000
_cell.length_b   1.000
_cell.length_c   1.000
_cell.angle_alpha   90.00
_cell.angle_beta   90.00
_cell.angle_gamma   90.00
#
_symmetry.space_group_name_H-M   'P 1'
#
loop_
_entity.id
_entity.type
_entity.pdbx_description
1 polymer ?
#
loop_
_entity_poly.entity_id
_entity_poly.type
_entity_poly.pdbx_seq_one_letter_code
_entity_poly.pdbx_strand_id
1 'polypeptide(L)'
;ASCKGLLEPSFEVHKTLYDRGIVVDDDFSSSLTRNRHALYEGKIAMLPEQLTMFSLYEDEQPECEIGFIGYPTDTPGERWMQMMQGRSIALSKASMEDPDKKQTLLDILAFLSTNEGQAALLEVFSGLSSVKSAQANLREEYWDVQNCIENGQIFFAGRIGNDQHNPTLKAYLDGKLTLEQVLDQTDAMMKESYADREPKEPVGTAAEEFTVLETSAFIADAMRFATGAEIALIPHRTYYTGNLAKFYEGDVTMMYPFYLRGLGAGDYLTTYEITGADLKKLMEHPIINGEEINALYAFSGLKMEYAPWRAWDKNVIKLTLEDGSEIEDGKRYTVAAWPTSIDESYLTSALNVHSELGSNIDLVTSAVKQAGTISPAKDHRLTLRWD
;
A
#
# COMPACT_ATOMS: atom_id res chain seq x y z
N ALA A 1 -6.03 3.84 27.21
CA ALA A 1 -4.77 3.17 27.59
C ALA A 1 -3.60 3.97 27.04
N SER A 2 -2.44 3.93 27.71
CA SER A 2 -1.20 4.56 27.26
C SER A 2 -0.24 3.50 26.74
N CYS A 3 0.53 3.83 25.70
CA CYS A 3 1.56 2.96 25.15
C CYS A 3 2.97 3.23 25.76
N LYS A 4 3.09 4.20 26.66
CA LYS A 4 4.39 4.66 27.18
C LYS A 4 5.26 3.52 27.70
N GLY A 5 4.79 2.76 28.70
CA GLY A 5 5.56 1.66 29.27
C GLY A 5 5.83 0.49 28.30
N LEU A 6 5.10 0.40 27.20
CA LEU A 6 5.30 -0.62 26.17
C LEU A 6 6.38 -0.20 25.16
N LEU A 7 6.40 1.06 24.76
CA LEU A 7 7.26 1.56 23.68
C LEU A 7 8.57 2.18 24.18
N GLU A 8 8.65 2.58 25.45
CA GLU A 8 9.85 3.17 26.05
C GLU A 8 11.12 2.35 25.78
N PRO A 9 11.17 1.03 26.08
CA PRO A 9 12.36 0.24 25.80
C PRO A 9 12.73 0.21 24.32
N SER A 10 11.73 0.21 23.43
CA SER A 10 11.97 0.24 21.97
C SER A 10 12.63 1.54 21.52
N PHE A 11 12.17 2.68 22.01
CA PHE A 11 12.78 3.97 21.69
C PHE A 11 14.21 4.09 22.23
N GLU A 12 14.48 3.57 23.41
CA GLU A 12 15.85 3.56 24.02
C GLU A 12 16.80 2.68 23.18
N VAL A 13 16.34 1.50 22.72
CA VAL A 13 17.14 0.65 21.83
C VAL A 13 17.44 1.37 20.51
N HIS A 14 16.43 1.98 19.86
CA HIS A 14 16.65 2.74 18.62
C HIS A 14 17.65 3.88 18.82
N LYS A 15 17.53 4.62 19.93
CA LYS A 15 18.49 5.69 20.26
C LYS A 15 19.92 5.15 20.42
N THR A 16 20.05 4.01 21.12
CA THR A 16 21.35 3.37 21.30
C THR A 16 21.97 2.95 19.96
N LEU A 17 21.17 2.36 19.06
CA LEU A 17 21.63 1.94 17.74
C LEU A 17 22.02 3.14 16.86
N TYR A 18 21.23 4.20 16.92
CA TYR A 18 21.49 5.44 16.19
C TYR A 18 22.76 6.15 16.68
N ASP A 19 22.91 6.30 17.99
CA ASP A 19 24.11 6.94 18.60
C ASP A 19 25.39 6.15 18.30
N ARG A 20 25.28 4.85 18.05
CA ARG A 20 26.40 3.99 17.64
C ARG A 20 26.63 3.97 16.13
N GLY A 21 25.82 4.66 15.35
CA GLY A 21 25.89 4.69 13.88
C GLY A 21 25.51 3.36 13.21
N ILE A 22 24.77 2.49 13.91
CA ILE A 22 24.23 1.23 13.35
C ILE A 22 22.97 1.52 12.53
N VAL A 23 22.13 2.44 12.99
CA VAL A 23 21.01 3.03 12.27
C VAL A 23 21.43 4.44 11.85
N VAL A 24 21.22 4.79 10.60
CA VAL A 24 21.65 6.08 10.02
C VAL A 24 20.47 6.83 9.40
N ASP A 25 20.68 8.10 9.06
CA ASP A 25 19.62 8.98 8.52
C ASP A 25 18.98 8.42 7.25
N ASP A 26 19.74 7.79 6.39
CA ASP A 26 19.27 7.18 5.16
C ASP A 26 18.23 6.08 5.40
N ASP A 27 18.25 5.40 6.54
CA ASP A 27 17.29 4.34 6.88
C ASP A 27 15.87 4.88 7.04
N PHE A 28 15.71 6.15 7.40
CA PHE A 28 14.40 6.81 7.55
C PHE A 28 13.83 7.34 6.23
N SER A 29 14.66 7.49 5.21
CA SER A 29 14.28 7.99 3.89
C SER A 29 14.25 6.90 2.83
N SER A 30 14.81 5.72 3.12
CA SER A 30 14.90 4.62 2.17
C SER A 30 13.60 3.82 2.08
N SER A 31 13.28 3.36 0.87
CA SER A 31 12.21 2.38 0.68
C SER A 31 12.66 1.00 1.13
N LEU A 32 11.70 0.13 1.51
CA LEU A 32 11.98 -1.27 1.83
C LEU A 32 12.68 -1.99 0.68
N THR A 33 12.33 -1.70 -0.57
CA THR A 33 12.98 -2.23 -1.77
C THR A 33 14.45 -1.85 -1.82
N ARG A 34 14.80 -0.59 -1.57
CA ARG A 34 16.19 -0.13 -1.52
C ARG A 34 16.99 -0.84 -0.43
N ASN A 35 16.39 -1.04 0.74
CA ASN A 35 17.05 -1.73 1.85
C ASN A 35 17.28 -3.21 1.52
N ARG A 36 16.36 -3.85 0.81
CA ARG A 36 16.54 -5.23 0.30
C ARG A 36 17.72 -5.32 -0.67
N HIS A 37 17.80 -4.42 -1.65
CA HIS A 37 18.95 -4.37 -2.56
C HIS A 37 20.27 -4.15 -1.82
N ALA A 38 20.29 -3.28 -0.82
CA ALA A 38 21.47 -3.08 0.01
C ALA A 38 21.88 -4.34 0.79
N LEU A 39 20.92 -5.16 1.23
CA LEU A 39 21.21 -6.48 1.82
C LEU A 39 21.77 -7.45 0.79
N TYR A 40 21.19 -7.53 -0.41
CA TYR A 40 21.66 -8.40 -1.51
C TYR A 40 23.08 -8.07 -1.94
N GLU A 41 23.42 -6.80 -1.97
CA GLU A 41 24.76 -6.30 -2.30
C GLU A 41 25.75 -6.39 -1.11
N GLY A 42 25.34 -6.93 0.03
CA GLY A 42 26.16 -7.01 1.23
C GLY A 42 26.50 -5.66 1.88
N LYS A 43 25.77 -4.59 1.54
CA LYS A 43 26.01 -3.24 2.09
C LYS A 43 25.45 -3.08 3.50
N ILE A 44 24.42 -3.85 3.85
CA ILE A 44 23.91 -3.97 5.20
C ILE A 44 23.91 -5.43 5.64
N ALA A 45 24.08 -5.65 6.94
CA ALA A 45 24.23 -7.00 7.49
C ALA A 45 22.90 -7.63 7.92
N MET A 46 21.88 -6.84 8.21
CA MET A 46 20.60 -7.31 8.72
C MET A 46 19.47 -6.39 8.28
N LEU A 47 18.30 -7.00 8.03
CA LEU A 47 17.07 -6.30 7.71
C LEU A 47 15.90 -7.04 8.38
N PRO A 48 15.01 -6.36 9.15
CA PRO A 48 13.75 -6.96 9.58
C PRO A 48 12.88 -7.28 8.38
N GLU A 49 12.54 -8.57 8.20
CA GLU A 49 11.80 -9.02 7.02
C GLU A 49 10.87 -10.19 7.35
N GLN A 50 9.95 -10.49 6.43
CA GLN A 50 9.02 -11.60 6.52
C GLN A 50 9.58 -12.83 5.79
N LEU A 51 9.36 -14.03 6.33
CA LEU A 51 9.79 -15.28 5.68
C LEU A 51 9.19 -15.44 4.27
N THR A 52 8.02 -14.87 4.01
CA THR A 52 7.38 -14.90 2.69
C THR A 52 8.15 -14.14 1.61
N MET A 53 9.12 -13.33 2.00
CA MET A 53 9.98 -12.60 1.05
C MET A 53 11.16 -13.44 0.56
N PHE A 54 11.35 -14.66 1.09
CA PHE A 54 12.48 -15.48 0.71
C PHE A 54 12.50 -15.85 -0.79
N SER A 55 11.33 -16.05 -1.40
CA SER A 55 11.24 -16.28 -2.84
C SER A 55 11.80 -15.12 -3.68
N LEU A 56 11.67 -13.89 -3.21
CA LEU A 56 12.28 -12.73 -3.89
C LEU A 56 13.81 -12.76 -3.80
N TYR A 57 14.36 -13.23 -2.68
CA TYR A 57 15.81 -13.39 -2.53
C TYR A 57 16.38 -14.45 -3.49
N GLU A 58 15.65 -15.53 -3.71
CA GLU A 58 16.05 -16.55 -4.69
C GLU A 58 16.06 -16.02 -6.12
N ASP A 59 15.05 -15.24 -6.49
CA ASP A 59 14.91 -14.67 -7.83
C ASP A 59 16.03 -13.64 -8.12
N GLU A 60 16.38 -12.83 -7.13
CA GLU A 60 17.41 -11.78 -7.24
C GLU A 60 18.84 -12.32 -7.19
N GLN A 61 19.07 -13.58 -6.80
CA GLN A 61 20.37 -14.21 -6.70
C GLN A 61 21.41 -13.36 -5.96
N PRO A 62 21.22 -13.10 -4.66
CA PRO A 62 22.09 -12.23 -3.89
C PRO A 62 23.54 -12.71 -3.89
N GLU A 63 24.49 -11.78 -3.85
CA GLU A 63 25.93 -12.09 -3.79
C GLU A 63 26.36 -12.71 -2.45
N CYS A 64 25.49 -12.67 -1.43
CA CYS A 64 25.75 -13.19 -0.09
C CYS A 64 24.73 -14.25 0.30
N GLU A 65 25.11 -15.15 1.18
CA GLU A 65 24.20 -16.11 1.81
C GLU A 65 23.28 -15.38 2.79
N ILE A 66 21.98 -15.58 2.65
CA ILE A 66 20.95 -14.94 3.47
C ILE A 66 20.21 -16.01 4.27
N GLY A 67 20.10 -15.80 5.58
CA GLY A 67 19.33 -16.65 6.47
C GLY A 67 18.41 -15.85 7.38
N PHE A 68 17.40 -16.51 7.91
CA PHE A 68 16.42 -15.92 8.82
C PHE A 68 16.64 -16.36 10.25
N ILE A 69 16.70 -15.40 11.15
CA ILE A 69 16.85 -15.62 12.59
C ILE A 69 15.71 -14.93 13.35
N GLY A 70 15.40 -15.43 14.54
CA GLY A 70 14.51 -14.75 15.47
C GLY A 70 15.14 -13.44 16.01
N TYR A 71 14.29 -12.54 16.48
CA TYR A 71 14.75 -11.31 17.13
C TYR A 71 15.51 -11.65 18.42
N PRO A 72 16.72 -11.12 18.60
CA PRO A 72 17.46 -11.30 19.82
C PRO A 72 16.79 -10.56 20.99
N THR A 73 16.96 -11.10 22.19
CA THR A 73 16.54 -10.46 23.45
C THR A 73 17.75 -10.02 24.27
N ASP A 74 17.53 -9.47 25.43
CA ASP A 74 18.56 -9.16 26.43
C ASP A 74 19.16 -10.42 27.09
N THR A 75 18.52 -11.56 26.93
CA THR A 75 19.02 -12.84 27.39
C THR A 75 19.90 -13.48 26.32
N PRO A 76 21.20 -13.69 26.56
CA PRO A 76 22.11 -14.27 25.57
C PRO A 76 21.62 -15.63 25.04
N GLY A 77 21.50 -15.75 23.72
CA GLY A 77 21.05 -16.97 23.06
C GLY A 77 19.54 -17.12 22.95
N GLU A 78 18.76 -16.28 23.61
CA GLU A 78 17.31 -16.26 23.47
C GLU A 78 16.92 -15.43 22.24
N ARG A 79 16.00 -15.98 21.44
CA ARG A 79 15.47 -15.34 20.24
C ARG A 79 13.98 -15.60 20.15
N TRP A 80 13.25 -14.60 19.68
CA TRP A 80 11.81 -14.67 19.51
C TRP A 80 11.41 -14.36 18.07
N MET A 81 10.44 -15.08 17.58
CA MET A 81 9.90 -14.85 16.25
C MET A 81 8.52 -14.19 16.34
N GLN A 82 8.36 -13.10 15.60
CA GLN A 82 7.04 -12.52 15.42
C GLN A 82 6.26 -13.35 14.41
N MET A 83 5.10 -13.83 14.83
CA MET A 83 4.14 -14.44 13.90
C MET A 83 3.03 -13.46 13.58
N MET A 84 2.70 -13.40 12.31
CA MET A 84 1.54 -12.67 11.80
C MET A 84 0.61 -13.67 11.14
N GLN A 85 -0.69 -13.39 11.18
CA GLN A 85 -1.63 -14.14 10.37
C GLN A 85 -1.23 -13.99 8.89
N GLY A 86 -0.94 -15.12 8.26
CA GLY A 86 -0.54 -15.18 6.87
C GLY A 86 -1.72 -14.96 5.92
N ARG A 87 -1.59 -15.51 4.73
CA ARG A 87 -2.64 -15.45 3.71
C ARG A 87 -3.80 -16.36 4.10
N SER A 88 -5.01 -15.90 3.86
CA SER A 88 -6.25 -16.68 4.03
C SER A 88 -6.84 -17.00 2.67
N ILE A 89 -7.43 -18.18 2.54
CA ILE A 89 -8.21 -18.55 1.37
C ILE A 89 -9.69 -18.25 1.67
N ALA A 90 -10.28 -17.39 0.88
CA ALA A 90 -11.70 -17.08 0.96
C ALA A 90 -12.45 -17.65 -0.25
N LEU A 91 -13.60 -18.25 -0.01
CA LEU A 91 -14.50 -18.69 -1.06
C LEU A 91 -15.60 -17.65 -1.27
N SER A 92 -15.90 -17.33 -2.53
CA SER A 92 -16.99 -16.40 -2.82
C SER A 92 -18.35 -17.06 -2.50
N LYS A 93 -19.28 -16.25 -1.97
CA LYS A 93 -20.65 -16.72 -1.68
C LYS A 93 -21.31 -17.29 -2.94
N ALA A 94 -21.20 -16.61 -4.07
CA ALA A 94 -21.77 -17.05 -5.34
C ALA A 94 -21.25 -18.44 -5.79
N SER A 95 -19.93 -18.67 -5.63
CA SER A 95 -19.37 -20.00 -5.96
C SER A 95 -19.79 -21.09 -4.98
N MET A 96 -20.07 -20.74 -3.71
CA MET A 96 -20.56 -21.69 -2.71
C MET A 96 -22.05 -21.98 -2.84
N GLU A 97 -22.81 -21.11 -3.48
CA GLU A 97 -24.23 -21.32 -3.81
C GLU A 97 -24.39 -22.09 -5.12
N ASP A 98 -23.38 -22.20 -5.97
CA ASP A 98 -23.35 -22.97 -7.20
C ASP A 98 -23.08 -24.46 -6.89
N PRO A 99 -24.05 -25.37 -7.09
CA PRO A 99 -23.88 -26.80 -6.74
C PRO A 99 -22.72 -27.47 -7.47
N ASP A 100 -22.45 -27.06 -8.71
CA ASP A 100 -21.43 -27.68 -9.56
C ASP A 100 -20.01 -27.26 -9.12
N LYS A 101 -19.86 -26.08 -8.54
CA LYS A 101 -18.59 -25.54 -8.06
C LYS A 101 -18.32 -25.88 -6.59
N LYS A 102 -19.35 -25.90 -5.78
CA LYS A 102 -19.24 -26.04 -4.31
C LYS A 102 -18.43 -27.26 -3.90
N GLN A 103 -18.74 -28.44 -4.46
CA GLN A 103 -18.03 -29.66 -4.07
C GLN A 103 -16.55 -29.59 -4.46
N THR A 104 -16.23 -29.15 -5.66
CA THR A 104 -14.84 -28.97 -6.11
C THR A 104 -14.06 -28.01 -5.22
N LEU A 105 -14.65 -26.89 -4.80
CA LEU A 105 -14.02 -25.93 -3.90
C LEU A 105 -13.76 -26.52 -2.52
N LEU A 106 -14.69 -27.31 -1.99
CA LEU A 106 -14.51 -28.01 -0.72
C LEU A 106 -13.42 -29.09 -0.82
N ASP A 107 -13.33 -29.81 -1.94
CA ASP A 107 -12.29 -30.80 -2.18
C ASP A 107 -10.90 -30.15 -2.27
N ILE A 108 -10.79 -28.98 -2.92
CA ILE A 108 -9.56 -28.18 -2.95
C ILE A 108 -9.15 -27.77 -1.53
N LEU A 109 -10.08 -27.25 -0.72
CA LEU A 109 -9.78 -26.86 0.68
C LEU A 109 -9.37 -28.08 1.50
N ALA A 110 -10.03 -29.22 1.33
CA ALA A 110 -9.67 -30.46 1.99
C ALA A 110 -8.27 -30.92 1.61
N PHE A 111 -7.91 -30.89 0.31
CA PHE A 111 -6.57 -31.17 -0.16
C PHE A 111 -5.53 -30.21 0.44
N LEU A 112 -5.77 -28.91 0.40
CA LEU A 112 -4.87 -27.90 0.97
C LEU A 112 -4.69 -28.04 2.50
N SER A 113 -5.56 -28.75 3.18
CA SER A 113 -5.46 -29.05 4.61
C SER A 113 -4.63 -30.34 4.90
N THR A 114 -4.16 -31.02 3.88
CA THR A 114 -3.27 -32.18 4.00
C THR A 114 -1.80 -31.79 4.00
N ASN A 115 -0.92 -32.71 4.44
CA ASN A 115 0.54 -32.50 4.34
C ASN A 115 1.00 -32.30 2.89
N GLU A 116 0.43 -33.05 1.95
CA GLU A 116 0.75 -32.94 0.52
C GLU A 116 0.32 -31.58 -0.04
N GLY A 117 -0.88 -31.13 0.26
CA GLY A 117 -1.38 -29.83 -0.17
C GLY A 117 -0.60 -28.67 0.44
N GLN A 118 -0.16 -28.79 1.70
CA GLN A 118 0.71 -27.79 2.33
C GLN A 118 2.11 -27.80 1.74
N ALA A 119 2.68 -28.97 1.43
CA ALA A 119 3.97 -29.06 0.75
C ALA A 119 3.90 -28.35 -0.62
N ALA A 120 2.86 -28.62 -1.42
CA ALA A 120 2.67 -27.95 -2.70
C ALA A 120 2.51 -26.42 -2.57
N LEU A 121 1.84 -25.94 -1.51
CA LEU A 121 1.76 -24.51 -1.23
C LEU A 121 3.11 -23.91 -0.88
N LEU A 122 3.94 -24.60 -0.09
CA LEU A 122 5.24 -24.12 0.36
C LEU A 122 6.30 -24.16 -0.75
N GLU A 123 6.11 -24.96 -1.80
CA GLU A 123 6.94 -24.89 -3.01
C GLU A 123 6.75 -23.56 -3.77
N VAL A 124 5.55 -22.98 -3.69
CA VAL A 124 5.20 -21.72 -4.40
C VAL A 124 5.32 -20.51 -3.48
N PHE A 125 4.96 -20.67 -2.21
CA PHE A 125 4.92 -19.60 -1.24
C PHE A 125 5.88 -19.89 -0.09
N SER A 126 6.89 -19.07 0.08
CA SER A 126 7.74 -19.12 1.27
C SER A 126 6.91 -18.79 2.52
N GLY A 127 7.23 -19.44 3.64
CA GLY A 127 6.53 -19.22 4.91
C GLY A 127 6.46 -20.49 5.76
N LEU A 128 5.50 -20.50 6.68
CA LEU A 128 5.24 -21.62 7.58
C LEU A 128 3.87 -22.23 7.28
N SER A 129 3.81 -23.58 7.33
CA SER A 129 2.55 -24.29 7.21
C SER A 129 1.65 -24.06 8.42
N SER A 130 0.34 -23.92 8.20
CA SER A 130 -0.67 -23.96 9.26
C SER A 130 -0.94 -25.38 9.78
N VAL A 131 -0.45 -26.42 9.09
CA VAL A 131 -0.58 -27.82 9.47
C VAL A 131 0.69 -28.27 10.19
N LYS A 132 0.58 -28.61 11.48
CA LYS A 132 1.75 -28.94 12.32
C LYS A 132 2.64 -30.06 11.74
N SER A 133 2.05 -31.09 11.16
CA SER A 133 2.80 -32.20 10.58
C SER A 133 3.55 -31.83 9.29
N ALA A 134 3.18 -30.75 8.64
CA ALA A 134 3.87 -30.24 7.44
C ALA A 134 4.99 -29.25 7.77
N GLN A 135 5.16 -28.85 9.03
CA GLN A 135 6.24 -27.94 9.46
C GLN A 135 7.62 -28.62 9.55
N ALA A 136 7.68 -29.93 9.44
CA ALA A 136 8.94 -30.69 9.58
C ALA A 136 9.98 -30.45 8.47
N ASN A 137 9.61 -29.78 7.37
CA ASN A 137 10.45 -29.52 6.22
C ASN A 137 10.71 -28.03 6.04
N LEU A 138 11.23 -27.38 7.07
CA LEU A 138 11.68 -25.99 6.94
C LEU A 138 12.95 -25.94 6.08
N ARG A 139 13.08 -24.84 5.35
CA ARG A 139 14.25 -24.56 4.53
C ARG A 139 15.50 -24.40 5.40
N GLU A 140 16.65 -24.77 4.88
CA GLU A 140 17.93 -24.63 5.60
C GLU A 140 18.25 -23.19 5.96
N GLU A 141 17.79 -22.24 5.15
CA GLU A 141 17.98 -20.80 5.35
C GLU A 141 17.18 -20.24 6.53
N TYR A 142 16.21 -21.00 7.05
CA TYR A 142 15.45 -20.64 8.26
C TYR A 142 16.21 -21.06 9.53
N TRP A 143 17.42 -20.56 9.67
CA TRP A 143 18.44 -21.01 10.62
C TRP A 143 17.97 -21.19 12.06
N ASP A 144 16.99 -20.39 12.48
CA ASP A 144 16.57 -20.34 13.88
C ASP A 144 15.05 -20.50 14.06
N VAL A 145 14.32 -20.54 12.95
CA VAL A 145 12.85 -20.54 12.97
C VAL A 145 12.32 -21.81 13.66
N GLN A 146 12.91 -22.96 13.37
CA GLN A 146 12.53 -24.23 14.00
C GLN A 146 12.73 -24.19 15.50
N ASN A 147 13.87 -23.68 15.96
CA ASN A 147 14.20 -23.56 17.38
C ASN A 147 13.21 -22.62 18.10
N CYS A 148 12.85 -21.48 17.52
CA CYS A 148 11.84 -20.59 18.06
C CYS A 148 10.47 -21.28 18.20
N ILE A 149 10.07 -22.07 17.20
CA ILE A 149 8.81 -22.83 17.22
C ILE A 149 8.81 -23.87 18.34
N GLU A 150 9.86 -24.69 18.41
CA GLU A 150 9.97 -25.78 19.38
C GLU A 150 10.02 -25.31 20.83
N ASN A 151 10.65 -24.16 21.07
CA ASN A 151 10.75 -23.56 22.39
C ASN A 151 9.56 -22.66 22.74
N GLY A 152 8.58 -22.50 21.85
CA GLY A 152 7.44 -21.60 22.06
C GLY A 152 7.82 -20.12 22.11
N GLN A 153 8.98 -19.76 21.58
CA GLN A 153 9.51 -18.40 21.49
C GLN A 153 8.86 -17.64 20.33
N ILE A 154 7.55 -17.58 20.35
CA ILE A 154 6.71 -16.99 19.32
C ILE A 154 5.79 -15.96 19.96
N PHE A 155 5.66 -14.80 19.35
CA PHE A 155 4.65 -13.83 19.76
C PHE A 155 3.81 -13.38 18.57
N PHE A 156 2.55 -13.11 18.83
CA PHE A 156 1.64 -12.55 17.83
C PHE A 156 1.57 -11.05 18.06
N ALA A 157 2.00 -10.30 17.07
CA ALA A 157 1.83 -8.86 17.08
C ALA A 157 0.92 -8.45 15.91
N GLY A 158 -0.14 -7.72 16.24
CA GLY A 158 -0.84 -6.93 15.25
C GLY A 158 0.06 -5.78 14.78
N ARG A 159 -0.18 -5.23 13.60
CA ARG A 159 0.46 -3.98 13.22
C ARG A 159 0.02 -2.88 14.19
N ILE A 160 0.89 -2.53 15.10
CA ILE A 160 0.77 -1.32 15.90
C ILE A 160 1.56 -0.26 15.15
N GLY A 161 0.89 0.70 14.62
CA GLY A 161 1.54 1.87 14.06
C GLY A 161 1.43 1.99 12.55
N ASN A 162 1.35 3.22 12.18
CA ASN A 162 1.47 3.73 10.83
C ASN A 162 2.90 4.19 10.62
N ASP A 163 3.32 4.30 9.39
CA ASP A 163 4.54 4.95 8.93
C ASP A 163 4.68 6.41 9.42
N GLN A 164 3.62 6.97 10.00
CA GLN A 164 3.57 8.29 10.65
C GLN A 164 4.46 8.42 11.89
N HIS A 165 4.94 7.32 12.47
CA HIS A 165 5.85 7.36 13.63
C HIS A 165 7.29 7.74 13.26
N ASN A 166 7.71 7.54 12.02
CA ASN A 166 9.08 7.77 11.59
C ASN A 166 9.57 9.20 11.84
N PRO A 167 8.83 10.27 11.52
CA PRO A 167 9.28 11.65 11.78
C PRO A 167 9.46 11.94 13.27
N THR A 168 8.56 11.43 14.12
CA THR A 168 8.60 11.62 15.57
C THR A 168 9.77 10.86 16.19
N LEU A 169 9.98 9.60 15.77
CA LEU A 169 11.13 8.81 16.16
C LEU A 169 12.42 9.51 15.72
N LYS A 170 12.51 9.96 14.47
CA LYS A 170 13.69 10.66 13.95
C LYS A 170 14.00 11.93 14.76
N ALA A 171 13.00 12.71 15.12
CA ALA A 171 13.18 13.90 15.95
C ALA A 171 13.74 13.57 17.34
N TYR A 172 13.35 12.45 17.92
CA TYR A 172 13.93 11.94 19.16
C TYR A 172 15.39 11.50 18.97
N LEU A 173 15.67 10.75 17.94
CA LEU A 173 17.04 10.29 17.63
C LEU A 173 17.99 11.47 17.41
N ASP A 174 17.54 12.52 16.73
CA ASP A 174 18.27 13.77 16.53
C ASP A 174 18.44 14.63 17.82
N GLY A 175 17.84 14.22 18.93
CA GLY A 175 17.86 14.99 20.17
C GLY A 175 16.96 16.24 20.17
N LYS A 176 16.06 16.37 19.18
CA LYS A 176 15.06 17.46 19.10
C LYS A 176 13.89 17.25 20.05
N LEU A 177 13.62 16.00 20.42
CA LEU A 177 12.62 15.59 21.40
C LEU A 177 13.28 14.78 22.52
N THR A 178 12.76 14.90 23.74
CA THR A 178 13.11 14.00 24.84
C THR A 178 12.33 12.69 24.72
N LEU A 179 12.74 11.64 25.46
CA LEU A 179 12.01 10.37 25.51
C LEU A 179 10.56 10.59 25.96
N GLU A 180 10.32 11.42 26.96
CA GLU A 180 8.97 11.74 27.42
C GLU A 180 8.13 12.39 26.32
N GLN A 181 8.69 13.37 25.59
CA GLN A 181 8.00 14.06 24.51
C GLN A 181 7.65 13.15 23.33
N VAL A 182 8.56 12.26 22.93
CA VAL A 182 8.27 11.31 21.84
C VAL A 182 7.20 10.30 22.26
N LEU A 183 7.22 9.83 23.50
CA LEU A 183 6.21 8.94 24.05
C LEU A 183 4.84 9.62 24.13
N ASP A 184 4.79 10.88 24.56
CA ASP A 184 3.54 11.67 24.60
C ASP A 184 2.95 11.88 23.21
N GLN A 185 3.78 12.25 22.22
CA GLN A 185 3.33 12.42 20.84
C GLN A 185 2.86 11.10 20.23
N THR A 186 3.58 10.02 20.46
CA THR A 186 3.20 8.69 20.00
C THR A 186 1.87 8.25 20.62
N ASP A 187 1.69 8.48 21.93
CA ASP A 187 0.43 8.15 22.63
C ASP A 187 -0.73 8.98 22.09
N ALA A 188 -0.51 10.26 21.78
CA ALA A 188 -1.51 11.12 21.16
C ALA A 188 -1.90 10.63 19.76
N MET A 189 -0.92 10.33 18.90
CA MET A 189 -1.14 9.80 17.55
C MET A 189 -1.87 8.44 17.58
N MET A 190 -1.52 7.56 18.53
CA MET A 190 -2.22 6.29 18.70
C MET A 190 -3.67 6.51 19.12
N LYS A 191 -3.93 7.41 20.08
CA LYS A 191 -5.30 7.75 20.50
C LYS A 191 -6.12 8.29 19.36
N GLU A 192 -5.56 9.18 18.55
CA GLU A 192 -6.19 9.72 17.37
C GLU A 192 -6.48 8.62 16.32
N SER A 193 -5.52 7.76 16.06
CA SER A 193 -5.69 6.61 15.15
C SER A 193 -6.75 5.61 15.63
N TYR A 194 -6.93 5.45 16.93
CA TYR A 194 -8.01 4.63 17.49
C TYR A 194 -9.35 5.34 17.52
N ALA A 195 -9.37 6.65 17.74
CA ALA A 195 -10.60 7.45 17.65
C ALA A 195 -11.19 7.40 16.24
N ASP A 196 -10.34 7.28 15.22
CA ASP A 196 -10.77 7.12 13.83
C ASP A 196 -11.45 5.76 13.53
N ARG A 197 -11.37 4.79 14.43
CA ARG A 197 -12.05 3.49 14.31
C ARG A 197 -13.46 3.47 14.90
N GLU A 198 -13.85 4.49 15.62
CA GLU A 198 -15.25 4.62 16.06
C GLU A 198 -16.14 4.99 14.86
N PRO A 199 -17.37 4.46 14.80
CA PRO A 199 -18.32 4.85 13.76
C PRO A 199 -18.50 6.38 13.77
N LYS A 200 -18.10 7.02 12.69
CA LYS A 200 -18.29 8.47 12.53
C LYS A 200 -19.67 8.74 11.93
N GLU A 201 -20.21 9.92 12.26
CA GLU A 201 -21.44 10.38 11.64
C GLU A 201 -21.29 10.37 10.11
N PRO A 202 -22.33 9.96 9.39
CA PRO A 202 -22.31 9.99 7.94
C PRO A 202 -22.01 11.38 7.39
N VAL A 203 -21.16 11.45 6.40
CA VAL A 203 -20.82 12.71 5.72
C VAL A 203 -21.64 12.94 4.46
N GLY A 204 -22.38 11.93 4.03
CA GLY A 204 -23.29 11.93 2.90
C GLY A 204 -23.82 10.53 2.65
N THR A 205 -24.45 10.34 1.49
CA THR A 205 -25.06 9.06 1.11
C THR A 205 -24.62 8.68 -0.31
N ALA A 206 -24.31 7.41 -0.55
CA ALA A 206 -24.15 6.87 -1.91
C ALA A 206 -25.48 6.26 -2.35
N ALA A 207 -26.01 6.72 -3.47
CA ALA A 207 -27.29 6.27 -4.00
C ALA A 207 -27.27 4.84 -4.55
N GLU A 208 -26.10 4.37 -4.92
CA GLU A 208 -25.84 3.01 -5.39
C GLU A 208 -24.39 2.63 -5.07
N GLU A 209 -24.07 1.34 -5.11
CA GLU A 209 -22.70 0.86 -4.92
C GLU A 209 -21.81 1.26 -6.11
N PHE A 210 -20.64 1.83 -5.81
CA PHE A 210 -19.63 2.17 -6.81
C PHE A 210 -18.70 0.97 -7.04
N THR A 211 -18.22 0.81 -8.24
CA THR A 211 -17.01 0.03 -8.48
C THR A 211 -15.78 0.79 -7.95
N VAL A 212 -14.65 0.10 -7.83
CA VAL A 212 -13.38 0.72 -7.44
C VAL A 212 -12.97 1.82 -8.43
N LEU A 213 -13.17 1.58 -9.73
CA LEU A 213 -12.86 2.53 -10.78
C LEU A 213 -13.75 3.77 -10.68
N GLU A 214 -15.04 3.60 -10.47
CA GLU A 214 -15.98 4.71 -10.28
C GLU A 214 -15.68 5.52 -9.02
N THR A 215 -15.27 4.86 -7.93
CA THR A 215 -14.81 5.56 -6.71
C THR A 215 -13.56 6.39 -7.00
N SER A 216 -12.58 5.82 -7.70
CA SER A 216 -11.36 6.53 -8.08
C SER A 216 -11.66 7.69 -9.04
N ALA A 217 -12.59 7.50 -9.97
CA ALA A 217 -13.05 8.55 -10.87
C ALA A 217 -13.74 9.71 -10.12
N PHE A 218 -14.58 9.41 -9.12
CA PHE A 218 -15.17 10.42 -8.25
C PHE A 218 -14.10 11.23 -7.51
N ILE A 219 -13.06 10.58 -7.00
CA ILE A 219 -11.95 11.26 -6.33
C ILE A 219 -11.19 12.15 -7.32
N ALA A 220 -10.91 11.66 -8.53
CA ALA A 220 -10.27 12.45 -9.58
C ALA A 220 -11.12 13.69 -9.97
N ASP A 221 -12.44 13.55 -10.02
CA ASP A 221 -13.34 14.69 -10.25
C ASP A 221 -13.26 15.70 -9.10
N ALA A 222 -13.23 15.25 -7.85
CA ALA A 222 -13.07 16.12 -6.69
C ALA A 222 -11.71 16.85 -6.72
N MET A 223 -10.62 16.16 -7.08
CA MET A 223 -9.30 16.76 -7.24
C MET A 223 -9.28 17.85 -8.30
N ARG A 224 -9.80 17.53 -9.50
CA ARG A 224 -9.87 18.46 -10.61
C ARG A 224 -10.71 19.70 -10.27
N PHE A 225 -11.86 19.49 -9.67
CA PHE A 225 -12.77 20.57 -9.29
C PHE A 225 -12.16 21.49 -8.23
N ALA A 226 -11.52 20.89 -7.20
CA ALA A 226 -10.94 21.67 -6.10
C ALA A 226 -9.71 22.48 -6.53
N THR A 227 -8.94 22.01 -7.49
CA THR A 227 -7.70 22.66 -7.95
C THR A 227 -7.89 23.54 -9.17
N GLY A 228 -8.97 23.34 -9.93
CA GLY A 228 -9.17 23.99 -11.24
C GLY A 228 -8.21 23.50 -12.33
N ALA A 229 -7.49 22.38 -12.13
CA ALA A 229 -6.63 21.80 -13.14
C ALA A 229 -7.43 21.30 -14.35
N GLU A 230 -6.79 21.22 -15.53
CA GLU A 230 -7.42 20.67 -16.72
C GLU A 230 -7.65 19.17 -16.58
N ILE A 231 -6.75 18.47 -15.87
CA ILE A 231 -6.72 17.02 -15.71
C ILE A 231 -6.47 16.69 -14.24
N ALA A 232 -7.01 15.58 -13.75
CA ALA A 232 -6.60 15.00 -12.49
C ALA A 232 -6.32 13.51 -12.69
N LEU A 233 -5.27 13.00 -12.04
CA LEU A 233 -4.83 11.61 -12.12
C LEU A 233 -4.73 11.00 -10.73
N ILE A 234 -5.27 9.80 -10.58
CA ILE A 234 -5.17 9.00 -9.36
C ILE A 234 -4.89 7.53 -9.73
N PRO A 235 -3.89 6.89 -9.11
CA PRO A 235 -3.60 5.50 -9.41
C PRO A 235 -4.77 4.60 -9.04
N HIS A 236 -5.21 3.83 -10.02
CA HIS A 236 -6.19 2.79 -9.80
C HIS A 236 -5.47 1.48 -9.48
N ARG A 237 -5.13 1.27 -8.21
CA ARG A 237 -4.46 0.04 -7.77
C ARG A 237 -5.48 -1.08 -7.58
N THR A 238 -5.64 -1.95 -8.56
CA THR A 238 -6.39 -3.21 -8.41
C THR A 238 -5.61 -4.29 -7.65
N TYR A 239 -4.29 -4.14 -7.55
CA TYR A 239 -3.40 -5.26 -7.20
C TYR A 239 -2.89 -5.26 -5.75
N TYR A 240 -2.67 -4.11 -5.12
CA TYR A 240 -1.84 -4.07 -3.92
C TYR A 240 -2.58 -4.14 -2.57
N THR A 241 -3.86 -4.00 -2.58
CA THR A 241 -4.57 -3.98 -1.31
C THR A 241 -5.82 -4.80 -1.43
N GLY A 242 -5.90 -5.99 -1.13
CA GLY A 242 -7.16 -6.73 -1.04
C GLY A 242 -8.36 -5.95 -0.44
N ASN A 243 -8.21 -4.67 -0.26
CA ASN A 243 -9.15 -3.64 0.17
C ASN A 243 -9.31 -2.62 -0.94
N LEU A 244 -10.08 -2.99 -1.92
CA LEU A 244 -10.50 -2.09 -2.97
C LEU A 244 -11.49 -1.11 -2.38
N ALA A 245 -11.05 0.13 -2.23
CA ALA A 245 -11.89 1.21 -1.77
C ALA A 245 -12.99 1.47 -2.77
N LYS A 246 -14.20 1.31 -2.32
CA LYS A 246 -15.38 1.71 -3.06
C LYS A 246 -16.42 2.29 -2.12
N PHE A 247 -17.26 3.16 -2.64
CA PHE A 247 -18.44 3.56 -1.91
C PHE A 247 -19.49 2.44 -2.00
N TYR A 248 -20.02 2.06 -0.87
CA TYR A 248 -21.16 1.15 -0.78
C TYR A 248 -22.44 1.96 -0.76
N GLU A 249 -23.55 1.39 -1.30
CA GLU A 249 -24.87 2.00 -1.20
C GLU A 249 -25.22 2.30 0.26
N GLY A 250 -25.76 3.47 0.52
CA GLY A 250 -26.16 3.94 1.84
C GLY A 250 -25.23 5.00 2.43
N ASP A 251 -25.13 5.03 3.73
CA ASP A 251 -24.37 6.04 4.46
C ASP A 251 -22.87 5.98 4.18
N VAL A 252 -22.30 7.11 3.77
CA VAL A 252 -20.87 7.28 3.60
C VAL A 252 -20.28 7.81 4.91
N THR A 253 -19.58 6.95 5.62
CA THR A 253 -18.83 7.31 6.83
C THR A 253 -17.35 7.42 6.51
N MET A 254 -16.63 8.33 7.18
CA MET A 254 -15.19 8.55 6.93
C MET A 254 -14.29 7.47 7.53
N MET A 255 -14.76 6.22 7.56
CA MET A 255 -13.90 5.06 7.80
C MET A 255 -13.04 4.66 6.59
N TYR A 256 -13.05 5.44 5.51
CA TYR A 256 -12.29 5.19 4.28
C TYR A 256 -10.82 5.64 4.25
N PRO A 257 -10.16 6.09 5.35
CA PRO A 257 -8.72 6.37 5.34
C PRO A 257 -7.88 5.18 4.88
N PHE A 258 -8.37 3.97 5.11
CA PHE A 258 -7.69 2.74 4.66
C PHE A 258 -7.56 2.63 3.15
N TYR A 259 -8.43 3.26 2.43
CA TYR A 259 -8.56 3.12 1.00
C TYR A 259 -7.69 4.08 0.21
N LEU A 260 -7.34 5.17 0.85
CA LEU A 260 -6.45 6.17 0.28
C LEU A 260 -4.99 5.96 0.71
N ARG A 261 -4.70 4.88 1.45
CA ARG A 261 -3.33 4.46 1.75
C ARG A 261 -2.57 4.20 0.46
N GLY A 262 -1.46 4.91 0.29
CA GLY A 262 -0.65 4.90 -0.92
C GLY A 262 -0.97 6.05 -1.87
N LEU A 263 -1.93 6.89 -1.55
CA LEU A 263 -2.19 8.16 -2.22
C LEU A 263 -1.69 9.29 -1.32
N GLY A 264 -0.35 9.43 -1.20
CA GLY A 264 0.24 10.57 -0.53
C GLY A 264 -0.16 10.77 0.93
N ALA A 265 -0.01 9.74 1.76
CA ALA A 265 -0.14 9.91 3.21
C ALA A 265 0.93 10.91 3.68
N GLY A 266 0.53 12.12 4.02
CA GLY A 266 1.40 13.22 4.41
C GLY A 266 1.70 14.26 3.33
N ASP A 267 1.29 14.02 2.08
CA ASP A 267 1.48 14.99 0.99
C ASP A 267 0.20 15.77 0.71
N TYR A 268 0.38 16.99 0.25
CA TYR A 268 -0.72 17.82 -0.22
C TYR A 268 -0.97 17.60 -1.72
N LEU A 269 -2.24 17.69 -2.12
CA LEU A 269 -2.60 17.71 -3.53
C LEU A 269 -1.83 18.82 -4.24
N THR A 270 -1.18 18.50 -5.35
CA THR A 270 -0.32 19.42 -6.08
C THR A 270 -0.76 19.50 -7.53
N THR A 271 -0.77 20.70 -8.08
CA THR A 271 -0.98 20.93 -9.51
C THR A 271 0.38 21.02 -10.18
N TYR A 272 0.56 20.24 -11.23
CA TYR A 272 1.76 20.17 -12.05
C TYR A 272 1.49 20.60 -13.48
N GLU A 273 2.56 20.85 -14.21
CA GLU A 273 2.54 21.02 -15.66
C GLU A 273 3.14 19.78 -16.32
N ILE A 274 2.49 19.29 -17.38
CA ILE A 274 2.92 18.13 -18.17
C ILE A 274 2.79 18.44 -19.66
N THR A 275 3.71 17.96 -20.49
CA THR A 275 3.52 18.03 -21.96
C THR A 275 2.54 16.95 -22.41
N GLY A 276 1.85 17.19 -23.54
CA GLY A 276 0.94 16.18 -24.08
C GLY A 276 1.66 14.89 -24.47
N ALA A 277 2.91 14.99 -24.92
CA ALA A 277 3.75 13.83 -25.22
C ALA A 277 4.04 13.00 -23.96
N ASP A 278 4.37 13.64 -22.84
CA ASP A 278 4.66 12.95 -21.60
C ASP A 278 3.39 12.45 -20.91
N LEU A 279 2.26 13.17 -21.05
CA LEU A 279 0.96 12.69 -20.60
C LEU A 279 0.58 11.37 -21.31
N LYS A 280 0.77 11.27 -22.61
CA LYS A 280 0.51 10.03 -23.36
C LYS A 280 1.38 8.89 -22.86
N LYS A 281 2.68 9.13 -22.63
CA LYS A 281 3.59 8.13 -22.06
C LYS A 281 3.19 7.71 -20.67
N LEU A 282 2.85 8.68 -19.80
CA LEU A 282 2.41 8.41 -18.44
C LEU A 282 1.15 7.53 -18.41
N MET A 283 0.22 7.75 -19.34
CA MET A 283 -1.00 6.94 -19.42
C MET A 283 -0.75 5.53 -19.97
N GLU A 284 0.29 5.34 -20.81
CA GLU A 284 0.73 4.01 -21.26
C GLU A 284 1.48 3.23 -20.17
N HIS A 285 2.31 3.94 -19.41
CA HIS A 285 3.22 3.35 -18.45
C HIS A 285 3.06 4.01 -17.08
N PRO A 286 1.99 3.71 -16.36
CA PRO A 286 1.83 4.25 -15.02
C PRO A 286 2.86 3.65 -14.08
N ILE A 287 3.96 4.37 -13.85
CA ILE A 287 4.96 4.05 -12.84
C ILE A 287 4.56 4.76 -11.54
N ILE A 288 4.51 4.02 -10.46
CA ILE A 288 4.14 4.54 -9.15
C ILE A 288 5.22 4.14 -8.16
N ASN A 289 5.82 5.14 -7.48
CA ASN A 289 6.92 4.93 -6.52
C ASN A 289 8.14 4.21 -7.13
N GLY A 290 8.45 4.43 -8.41
CA GLY A 290 9.59 3.80 -9.08
C GLY A 290 9.40 2.33 -9.43
N GLU A 291 8.23 1.78 -9.18
CA GLU A 291 7.86 0.41 -9.57
C GLU A 291 6.94 0.43 -10.78
N GLU A 292 7.23 -0.40 -11.77
CA GLU A 292 6.28 -0.69 -12.84
C GLU A 292 5.09 -1.44 -12.24
N ILE A 293 3.94 -0.78 -12.21
CA ILE A 293 2.72 -1.40 -11.72
C ILE A 293 1.78 -1.55 -12.90
N ASN A 294 1.17 -2.72 -13.05
CA ASN A 294 0.01 -2.93 -13.93
C ASN A 294 -1.21 -2.17 -13.39
N ALA A 295 -1.09 -0.86 -13.29
CA ALA A 295 -2.11 0.04 -12.78
C ALA A 295 -2.51 1.01 -13.87
N LEU A 296 -3.79 1.21 -14.03
CA LEU A 296 -4.34 2.32 -14.79
C LEU A 296 -4.48 3.52 -13.86
N TYR A 297 -4.29 4.72 -14.39
CA TYR A 297 -4.81 5.90 -13.73
C TYR A 297 -6.32 5.97 -13.94
N ALA A 298 -7.08 6.16 -12.86
CA ALA A 298 -8.37 6.80 -12.97
C ALA A 298 -8.14 8.31 -13.15
N PHE A 299 -8.99 8.96 -13.89
CA PHE A 299 -8.74 10.32 -14.33
C PHE A 299 -10.02 11.14 -14.42
N SER A 300 -9.84 12.44 -14.39
CA SER A 300 -10.85 13.46 -14.74
C SER A 300 -10.28 14.39 -15.80
N GLY A 301 -11.13 14.90 -16.67
CA GLY A 301 -10.75 15.78 -17.77
C GLY A 301 -10.28 15.07 -19.04
N LEU A 302 -10.27 13.74 -19.05
CA LEU A 302 -9.83 12.91 -20.17
C LEU A 302 -10.91 11.91 -20.58
N LYS A 303 -10.76 11.39 -21.81
CA LYS A 303 -11.41 10.17 -22.31
C LYS A 303 -10.35 9.25 -22.89
N MET A 304 -10.44 7.96 -22.57
CA MET A 304 -9.46 6.96 -22.99
C MET A 304 -10.13 5.69 -23.50
N GLU A 305 -9.66 5.19 -24.67
CA GLU A 305 -9.88 3.84 -25.12
C GLU A 305 -8.63 3.01 -24.87
N TYR A 306 -8.75 1.90 -24.15
CA TYR A 306 -7.65 1.09 -23.66
C TYR A 306 -7.84 -0.38 -23.99
N ALA A 307 -6.81 -1.03 -24.51
CA ALA A 307 -6.80 -2.45 -24.84
C ALA A 307 -5.81 -3.21 -23.95
N PRO A 308 -6.27 -3.81 -22.83
CA PRO A 308 -5.36 -4.44 -21.86
C PRO A 308 -4.64 -5.68 -22.37
N TRP A 309 -5.07 -6.26 -23.50
CA TRP A 309 -4.49 -7.44 -24.15
C TRP A 309 -3.31 -7.11 -25.07
N ARG A 310 -3.09 -5.83 -25.40
CA ARG A 310 -1.99 -5.41 -26.27
C ARG A 310 -0.66 -5.45 -25.52
N ALA A 311 0.43 -5.44 -26.32
CA ALA A 311 1.75 -5.32 -25.74
C ALA A 311 1.89 -4.03 -24.94
N TRP A 312 2.66 -4.10 -23.88
CA TRP A 312 3.12 -2.95 -23.09
C TRP A 312 3.57 -1.84 -24.07
N ASP A 313 3.25 -0.60 -23.87
CA ASP A 313 3.47 0.52 -24.78
C ASP A 313 2.46 0.70 -25.95
N LYS A 314 1.40 -0.11 -26.00
CA LYS A 314 0.37 -0.07 -27.06
C LYS A 314 -1.05 -0.27 -26.55
N ASN A 315 -1.22 -0.10 -25.25
CA ASN A 315 -2.51 -0.35 -24.60
C ASN A 315 -3.48 0.82 -24.81
N VAL A 316 -2.99 2.06 -24.85
CA VAL A 316 -3.83 3.23 -25.12
C VAL A 316 -4.12 3.29 -26.63
N ILE A 317 -5.37 3.05 -26.99
CA ILE A 317 -5.82 3.15 -28.40
C ILE A 317 -6.08 4.61 -28.75
N LYS A 318 -6.71 5.34 -27.85
CA LYS A 318 -7.08 6.73 -28.03
C LYS A 318 -7.11 7.45 -26.68
N LEU A 319 -6.53 8.65 -26.66
CA LEU A 319 -6.56 9.56 -25.52
C LEU A 319 -6.97 10.95 -26.00
N THR A 320 -8.03 11.50 -25.42
CA THR A 320 -8.53 12.85 -25.75
C THR A 320 -8.84 13.61 -24.46
N LEU A 321 -9.00 14.91 -24.57
CA LEU A 321 -9.66 15.69 -23.52
C LEU A 321 -11.13 15.31 -23.43
N GLU A 322 -11.78 15.72 -22.35
CA GLU A 322 -13.19 15.42 -22.07
C GLU A 322 -14.13 15.91 -23.18
N ASP A 323 -13.83 17.04 -23.82
CA ASP A 323 -14.56 17.61 -24.95
C ASP A 323 -14.33 16.86 -26.27
N GLY A 324 -13.44 15.87 -26.29
CA GLY A 324 -13.08 15.09 -27.47
C GLY A 324 -11.93 15.66 -28.30
N SER A 325 -11.36 16.80 -27.93
CA SER A 325 -10.18 17.34 -28.59
C SER A 325 -8.95 16.45 -28.35
N GLU A 326 -8.06 16.40 -29.34
CA GLU A 326 -6.84 15.59 -29.28
C GLU A 326 -5.83 16.21 -28.30
N ILE A 327 -5.05 15.34 -27.65
CA ILE A 327 -3.90 15.74 -26.84
C ILE A 327 -2.76 16.09 -27.80
N GLU A 328 -2.35 17.35 -27.80
CA GLU A 328 -1.27 17.88 -28.64
C GLU A 328 0.08 17.70 -27.93
N ASP A 329 1.04 17.00 -28.54
CA ASP A 329 2.32 16.63 -27.94
C ASP A 329 3.10 17.83 -27.34
N GLY A 330 3.12 18.94 -28.06
CA GLY A 330 3.85 20.14 -27.65
C GLY A 330 3.10 21.07 -26.70
N LYS A 331 1.81 20.85 -26.49
CA LYS A 331 0.99 21.65 -25.58
C LYS A 331 1.24 21.23 -24.14
N ARG A 332 1.17 22.19 -23.23
CA ARG A 332 1.25 21.96 -21.80
C ARG A 332 -0.16 21.92 -21.22
N TYR A 333 -0.35 21.00 -20.30
CA TYR A 333 -1.61 20.78 -19.56
C TYR A 333 -1.33 20.84 -18.07
N THR A 334 -2.31 21.30 -17.31
CA THR A 334 -2.25 21.28 -15.85
C THR A 334 -2.85 19.98 -15.32
N VAL A 335 -2.10 19.30 -14.44
CA VAL A 335 -2.49 18.01 -13.85
C VAL A 335 -2.48 18.11 -12.34
N ALA A 336 -3.60 17.76 -11.70
CA ALA A 336 -3.68 17.58 -10.26
C ALA A 336 -3.36 16.13 -9.90
N ALA A 337 -2.40 15.94 -8.99
CA ALA A 337 -2.03 14.62 -8.46
C ALA A 337 -1.37 14.77 -7.07
N TRP A 338 -1.33 13.71 -6.30
CA TRP A 338 -0.47 13.68 -5.11
C TRP A 338 0.95 13.30 -5.54
N PRO A 339 2.00 13.93 -4.97
CA PRO A 339 3.40 13.69 -5.35
C PRO A 339 3.79 12.22 -5.37
N THR A 340 3.40 11.47 -4.34
CA THR A 340 3.70 10.03 -4.22
C THR A 340 2.87 9.13 -5.12
N SER A 341 1.89 9.69 -5.85
CA SER A 341 0.95 8.95 -6.68
C SER A 341 1.20 9.08 -8.18
N ILE A 342 2.20 9.84 -8.57
CA ILE A 342 2.55 10.10 -9.97
C ILE A 342 4.06 10.05 -10.15
N ASP A 343 4.51 9.59 -11.30
CA ASP A 343 5.93 9.67 -11.63
C ASP A 343 6.31 11.09 -12.00
N GLU A 344 7.02 11.76 -11.11
CA GLU A 344 7.45 13.15 -11.29
C GLU A 344 8.41 13.34 -12.47
N SER A 345 9.05 12.26 -12.97
CA SER A 345 9.94 12.35 -14.14
C SER A 345 9.22 12.76 -15.42
N TYR A 346 7.91 12.58 -15.51
CA TYR A 346 7.07 13.03 -16.60
C TYR A 346 6.58 14.48 -16.44
N LEU A 347 6.76 15.06 -15.26
CA LEU A 347 6.25 16.39 -14.95
C LEU A 347 7.27 17.46 -15.28
N THR A 348 6.83 18.58 -15.80
CA THR A 348 7.73 19.70 -16.14
C THR A 348 8.04 20.54 -14.91
N SER A 349 7.02 20.86 -14.11
CA SER A 349 7.14 21.66 -12.89
C SER A 349 5.92 21.51 -11.99
N ALA A 350 6.13 21.64 -10.68
CA ALA A 350 5.06 21.87 -9.73
C ALA A 350 4.64 23.34 -9.81
N LEU A 351 3.35 23.58 -9.98
CA LEU A 351 2.77 24.93 -10.09
C LEU A 351 2.22 25.43 -8.76
N ASN A 352 1.48 24.59 -8.05
CA ASN A 352 0.84 24.97 -6.80
C ASN A 352 0.68 23.74 -5.89
N VAL A 353 0.94 23.93 -4.59
CA VAL A 353 0.71 22.95 -3.52
C VAL A 353 -0.50 23.40 -2.73
N HIS A 354 -1.55 22.61 -2.73
CA HIS A 354 -2.87 22.93 -2.17
C HIS A 354 -2.98 22.49 -0.71
N SER A 355 -2.17 23.06 0.18
CA SER A 355 -2.22 22.73 1.61
C SER A 355 -3.55 23.13 2.28
N GLU A 356 -4.27 24.10 1.71
CA GLU A 356 -5.57 24.54 2.16
C GLU A 356 -6.68 23.49 2.00
N LEU A 357 -6.48 22.50 1.13
CA LEU A 357 -7.41 21.39 0.92
C LEU A 357 -7.26 20.29 1.98
N GLY A 358 -6.24 20.38 2.82
CA GLY A 358 -5.94 19.37 3.84
C GLY A 358 -5.42 18.06 3.25
N SER A 359 -5.70 16.97 3.94
CA SER A 359 -5.33 15.62 3.47
C SER A 359 -6.27 15.14 2.34
N ASN A 360 -5.89 14.03 1.71
CA ASN A 360 -6.74 13.34 0.75
C ASN A 360 -8.13 12.99 1.34
N ILE A 361 -8.18 12.66 2.64
CA ILE A 361 -9.43 12.37 3.36
C ILE A 361 -10.28 13.62 3.49
N ASP A 362 -9.68 14.76 3.80
CA ASP A 362 -10.38 16.03 3.93
C ASP A 362 -11.00 16.45 2.59
N LEU A 363 -10.26 16.26 1.49
CA LEU A 363 -10.75 16.52 0.15
C LEU A 363 -11.99 15.67 -0.18
N VAL A 364 -11.89 14.34 0.01
CA VAL A 364 -13.01 13.42 -0.30
C VAL A 364 -14.20 13.68 0.62
N THR A 365 -13.94 13.91 1.91
CA THR A 365 -14.99 14.30 2.87
C THR A 365 -15.72 15.54 2.42
N SER A 366 -14.99 16.56 2.02
CA SER A 366 -15.56 17.84 1.57
C SER A 366 -16.40 17.65 0.30
N ALA A 367 -15.91 16.84 -0.65
CA ALA A 367 -16.64 16.55 -1.89
C ALA A 367 -17.95 15.81 -1.61
N VAL A 368 -17.92 14.78 -0.75
CA VAL A 368 -19.13 14.02 -0.36
C VAL A 368 -20.12 14.91 0.38
N LYS A 369 -19.66 15.72 1.34
CA LYS A 369 -20.50 16.67 2.08
C LYS A 369 -21.15 17.69 1.16
N GLN A 370 -20.40 18.21 0.20
CA GLN A 370 -20.91 19.19 -0.75
C GLN A 370 -22.00 18.60 -1.67
N ALA A 371 -21.81 17.36 -2.10
CA ALA A 371 -22.78 16.66 -2.94
C ALA A 371 -24.02 16.18 -2.15
N GLY A 372 -23.85 15.87 -0.84
CA GLY A 372 -24.88 15.27 0.01
C GLY A 372 -25.22 13.84 -0.37
N THR A 373 -25.63 13.61 -1.61
CA THR A 373 -25.82 12.27 -2.21
C THR A 373 -24.91 12.14 -3.43
N ILE A 374 -24.12 11.09 -3.46
CA ILE A 374 -23.21 10.78 -4.56
C ILE A 374 -23.73 9.60 -5.39
N SER A 375 -23.41 9.61 -6.69
CA SER A 375 -23.68 8.51 -7.62
C SER A 375 -22.46 8.34 -8.54
N PRO A 376 -22.20 7.10 -9.05
CA PRO A 376 -21.12 6.90 -10.00
C PRO A 376 -21.38 7.66 -11.28
N ALA A 377 -20.35 8.32 -11.79
CA ALA A 377 -20.41 8.96 -13.10
C ALA A 377 -20.48 7.89 -14.19
N LYS A 378 -21.57 7.86 -14.95
CA LYS A 378 -21.79 6.93 -16.09
C LYS A 378 -21.39 7.60 -17.41
N ASP A 379 -20.25 8.29 -17.42
CA ASP A 379 -19.80 9.15 -18.54
C ASP A 379 -18.92 8.44 -19.57
N HIS A 380 -18.67 7.13 -19.36
CA HIS A 380 -17.86 6.30 -20.27
C HIS A 380 -16.49 6.90 -20.61
N ARG A 381 -15.87 7.62 -19.67
CA ARG A 381 -14.55 8.24 -19.86
C ARG A 381 -13.46 7.21 -20.15
N LEU A 382 -13.57 5.99 -19.60
CA LEU A 382 -12.72 4.85 -19.92
C LEU A 382 -13.53 3.79 -20.68
N THR A 383 -13.08 3.43 -21.87
CA THR A 383 -13.63 2.33 -22.66
C THR A 383 -12.58 1.23 -22.81
N LEU A 384 -12.86 0.05 -22.27
CA LEU A 384 -12.01 -1.13 -22.49
C LEU A 384 -12.36 -1.80 -23.83
N ARG A 385 -11.36 -2.02 -24.65
CA ARG A 385 -11.48 -2.71 -25.93
C ARG A 385 -10.88 -4.10 -25.82
N TRP A 386 -11.63 -5.09 -26.26
CA TRP A 386 -11.23 -6.50 -26.24
C TRP A 386 -11.12 -7.08 -27.64
N ASP A 387 -11.38 -6.28 -28.67
CA ASP A 387 -11.32 -6.56 -30.10
C ASP A 387 -10.04 -6.06 -30.80
#